data_2b2ee275525ddd0e5440ba87868d5995
#
_entry.id   2b2ee275525ddd0e5440ba87868d5995
#
_cell.length_a   1.000
_cell.length_b   1.000
_cell.length_c   1.000
_cell.angle_alpha   90.00
_cell.angle_beta   90.00
_cell.angle_gamma   90.00
#
_symmetry.space_group_name_H-M   'P 1'
#
loop_
_entity.id
_entity.type
_entity.pdbx_description
1 polymer ?
#
loop_
_entity_poly.entity_id
_entity_poly.type
_entity_poly.pdbx_seq_one_letter_code
_entity_poly.pdbx_strand_id
1 'polypeptide(L)'
;MGSKNNRQPATTAITAGRDDSGSLAPSLTPATTWSSSGLEESHRQAKAIHETKFYSRYANPTVEAFEHAIAELENTQAALAFASGMGAISSVVLALCSKGDHIVAQRNCYAGTLAFLNGPCARLGIEVTFVDGRNAQEFGSAVRPGKTMLVMAESPSNPHLDLVDLSALGAIKGPITVVDSTLATPLGQRPHDYGVSIVLHSATKGLAGHNDATIGVIAGDQELIGEIWGYSILHGATASPFDAMNALRGVRTLDARL
;
A
#
# COMPACT_ATOMS: atom_id res chain seq x y z
N MET A 1 -14.22 17.77 -9.26
CA MET A 1 -12.86 17.96 -9.82
C MET A 1 -12.10 18.86 -8.86
N GLY A 2 -11.43 18.28 -7.87
CA GLY A 2 -10.58 19.02 -6.94
C GLY A 2 -9.32 19.50 -7.66
N SER A 3 -8.88 20.72 -7.44
CA SER A 3 -7.64 21.26 -7.99
C SER A 3 -6.50 20.31 -7.59
N LYS A 4 -5.77 19.78 -8.58
CA LYS A 4 -4.53 19.03 -8.32
C LYS A 4 -3.65 19.90 -7.43
N ASN A 5 -3.32 19.38 -6.27
CA ASN A 5 -2.53 20.09 -5.28
C ASN A 5 -1.12 20.32 -5.86
N ASN A 6 -0.85 21.54 -6.35
CA ASN A 6 0.40 21.89 -7.04
C ASN A 6 1.54 22.16 -6.04
N ARG A 7 1.49 21.50 -4.86
CA ARG A 7 2.53 21.63 -3.84
C ARG A 7 3.73 20.77 -4.19
N GLN A 8 4.91 21.26 -3.85
CA GLN A 8 6.14 20.45 -3.95
C GLN A 8 6.04 19.25 -3.00
N PRO A 9 6.60 18.07 -3.38
CA PRO A 9 6.54 16.86 -2.54
C PRO A 9 7.04 17.07 -1.11
N ALA A 10 8.09 17.88 -0.92
CA ALA A 10 8.61 18.30 0.40
C ALA A 10 7.55 19.01 1.24
N THR A 11 6.81 19.94 0.65
CA THR A 11 5.70 20.64 1.33
C THR A 11 4.55 19.68 1.65
N THR A 12 4.23 18.78 0.73
CA THR A 12 3.21 17.76 0.93
C THR A 12 3.59 16.84 2.09
N ALA A 13 4.83 16.38 2.18
CA ALA A 13 5.30 15.55 3.29
C ALA A 13 5.07 16.20 4.67
N ILE A 14 5.26 17.53 4.78
CA ILE A 14 5.04 18.25 6.05
C ILE A 14 3.55 18.45 6.37
N THR A 15 2.70 18.61 5.37
CA THR A 15 1.31 19.05 5.55
C THR A 15 0.26 17.96 5.37
N ALA A 16 0.58 16.88 4.65
CA ALA A 16 -0.35 15.80 4.37
C ALA A 16 -0.85 15.08 5.64
N GLY A 17 -2.07 14.55 5.58
CA GLY A 17 -2.70 13.85 6.69
C GLY A 17 -3.08 14.76 7.87
N ARG A 18 -3.16 16.08 7.68
CA ARG A 18 -3.73 16.99 8.68
C ARG A 18 -5.25 16.92 8.63
N ASP A 19 -5.87 16.87 9.80
CA ASP A 19 -7.31 16.95 9.97
C ASP A 19 -7.79 18.42 10.16
N ASP A 20 -9.11 18.59 10.17
CA ASP A 20 -9.75 19.91 10.36
C ASP A 20 -9.78 20.35 11.84
N SER A 21 -9.16 19.62 12.76
CA SER A 21 -9.12 19.96 14.19
C SER A 21 -8.27 21.21 14.47
N GLY A 22 -7.45 21.63 13.52
CA GLY A 22 -6.48 22.72 13.67
C GLY A 22 -5.21 22.30 14.42
N SER A 23 -5.09 21.05 14.83
CA SER A 23 -3.87 20.52 15.43
C SER A 23 -2.72 20.45 14.42
N LEU A 24 -1.55 20.94 14.80
CA LEU A 24 -0.35 20.82 13.95
C LEU A 24 0.38 19.49 14.15
N ALA A 25 0.16 18.80 15.27
CA ALA A 25 0.67 17.46 15.51
C ALA A 25 -0.38 16.41 15.13
N PRO A 26 0.02 15.19 14.67
CA PRO A 26 -0.92 14.11 14.47
C PRO A 26 -1.65 13.77 15.77
N SER A 27 -2.98 13.58 15.68
CA SER A 27 -3.78 13.14 16.82
C SER A 27 -3.66 11.62 16.99
N LEU A 28 -3.49 11.14 18.21
CA LEU A 28 -3.52 9.70 18.53
C LEU A 28 -4.89 9.31 19.06
N THR A 29 -5.58 8.41 18.36
CA THR A 29 -6.85 7.81 18.76
C THR A 29 -6.64 6.34 19.12
N PRO A 30 -6.41 5.99 20.40
CA PRO A 30 -6.16 4.60 20.81
C PRO A 30 -7.44 3.78 20.98
N ALA A 31 -8.62 4.39 20.78
CA ALA A 31 -9.90 3.70 20.92
C ALA A 31 -10.04 2.55 19.90
N THR A 32 -10.51 1.39 20.36
CA THR A 32 -10.79 0.22 19.50
C THR A 32 -12.24 0.15 19.04
N THR A 33 -13.16 0.71 19.84
CA THR A 33 -14.60 0.70 19.57
C THR A 33 -15.21 2.04 19.96
N TRP A 34 -16.32 2.38 19.32
CA TRP A 34 -17.09 3.60 19.61
C TRP A 34 -18.54 3.26 19.93
N SER A 35 -19.19 4.11 20.73
CA SER A 35 -20.63 4.03 20.97
C SER A 35 -21.39 4.44 19.71
N SER A 36 -22.48 3.75 19.42
CA SER A 36 -23.46 4.15 18.42
C SER A 36 -24.75 4.66 19.09
N SER A 37 -25.52 5.47 18.37
CA SER A 37 -26.78 6.04 18.89
C SER A 37 -27.91 5.01 18.97
N GLY A 38 -27.74 3.81 18.41
CA GLY A 38 -28.69 2.73 18.41
C GLY A 38 -28.31 1.61 17.42
N LEU A 39 -29.15 0.59 17.37
CA LEU A 39 -28.90 -0.62 16.58
C LEU A 39 -28.83 -0.34 15.06
N GLU A 40 -29.70 0.55 14.57
CA GLU A 40 -29.72 0.94 13.14
C GLU A 40 -28.43 1.63 12.73
N GLU A 41 -27.97 2.57 13.55
CA GLU A 41 -26.70 3.27 13.32
C GLU A 41 -25.52 2.30 13.38
N SER A 42 -25.51 1.38 14.35
CA SER A 42 -24.48 0.33 14.45
C SER A 42 -24.45 -0.56 13.19
N HIS A 43 -25.61 -0.94 12.66
CA HIS A 43 -25.69 -1.70 11.42
C HIS A 43 -25.24 -0.91 10.20
N ARG A 44 -25.53 0.38 10.13
CA ARG A 44 -25.05 1.28 9.07
C ARG A 44 -23.51 1.36 9.10
N GLN A 45 -22.95 1.62 10.28
CA GLN A 45 -21.50 1.71 10.48
C GLN A 45 -20.78 0.40 10.14
N ALA A 46 -21.34 -0.74 10.52
CA ALA A 46 -20.77 -2.06 10.23
C ALA A 46 -20.72 -2.39 8.72
N LYS A 47 -21.52 -1.73 7.89
CA LYS A 47 -21.54 -1.90 6.43
C LYS A 47 -20.76 -0.83 5.67
N ALA A 48 -20.37 0.25 6.35
CA ALA A 48 -19.65 1.35 5.72
C ALA A 48 -18.18 0.99 5.52
N ILE A 49 -17.68 1.24 4.32
CA ILE A 49 -16.26 1.09 4.00
C ILE A 49 -15.49 2.21 4.73
N HIS A 50 -14.38 1.86 5.41
CA HIS A 50 -13.53 2.81 6.13
C HIS A 50 -14.26 3.67 7.18
N GLU A 51 -15.26 3.11 7.88
CA GLU A 51 -15.91 3.81 8.99
C GLU A 51 -14.97 3.92 10.21
N THR A 52 -14.45 5.11 10.46
CA THR A 52 -13.40 5.37 11.45
C THR A 52 -13.89 5.39 12.89
N LYS A 53 -15.20 5.48 13.10
CA LYS A 53 -15.82 5.56 14.44
C LYS A 53 -16.78 4.39 14.71
N PHE A 54 -16.37 3.19 14.31
CA PHE A 54 -17.09 1.94 14.59
C PHE A 54 -16.19 0.96 15.31
N TYR A 55 -15.21 0.40 14.60
CA TYR A 55 -14.27 -0.58 15.12
C TYR A 55 -12.90 -0.43 14.44
N SER A 56 -11.83 -0.30 15.22
CA SER A 56 -10.48 0.04 14.72
C SER A 56 -9.93 -0.90 13.65
N ARG A 57 -10.37 -2.17 13.62
CA ARG A 57 -9.97 -3.09 12.56
C ARG A 57 -10.56 -2.69 11.19
N TYR A 58 -11.70 -1.97 11.17
CA TYR A 58 -12.31 -1.43 9.95
C TYR A 58 -11.60 -0.16 9.51
N ALA A 59 -11.44 0.80 10.41
CA ALA A 59 -10.66 2.00 10.23
C ALA A 59 -10.43 2.70 11.58
N ASN A 60 -9.43 3.59 11.64
CA ASN A 60 -9.11 4.37 12.83
C ASN A 60 -8.65 5.76 12.38
N PRO A 61 -9.09 6.86 13.03
CA PRO A 61 -8.75 8.23 12.60
C PRO A 61 -7.25 8.52 12.48
N THR A 62 -6.42 7.92 13.35
CA THR A 62 -4.95 8.07 13.27
C THR A 62 -4.36 7.32 12.07
N VAL A 63 -4.88 6.12 11.79
CA VAL A 63 -4.46 5.31 10.63
C VAL A 63 -4.86 6.02 9.35
N GLU A 64 -6.11 6.51 9.27
CA GLU A 64 -6.62 7.26 8.12
C GLU A 64 -5.78 8.52 7.82
N ALA A 65 -5.35 9.25 8.85
CA ALA A 65 -4.46 10.41 8.66
C ALA A 65 -3.12 10.03 8.00
N PHE A 66 -2.56 8.86 8.34
CA PHE A 66 -1.36 8.33 7.68
C PHE A 66 -1.66 7.89 6.24
N GLU A 67 -2.78 7.19 6.02
CA GLU A 67 -3.23 6.75 4.69
C GLU A 67 -3.43 7.95 3.75
N HIS A 68 -4.11 9.00 4.20
CA HIS A 68 -4.26 10.25 3.44
C HIS A 68 -2.92 10.88 3.08
N ALA A 69 -1.96 10.90 4.01
CA ALA A 69 -0.64 11.43 3.73
C ALA A 69 0.09 10.67 2.62
N ILE A 70 -0.02 9.34 2.62
CA ILE A 70 0.60 8.51 1.59
C ILE A 70 -0.12 8.67 0.24
N ALA A 71 -1.46 8.69 0.23
CA ALA A 71 -2.23 8.91 -0.99
C ALA A 71 -1.86 10.26 -1.65
N GLU A 72 -1.74 11.34 -0.86
CA GLU A 72 -1.31 12.64 -1.37
C GLU A 72 0.13 12.60 -1.95
N LEU A 73 1.05 11.91 -1.27
CA LEU A 73 2.45 11.81 -1.70
C LEU A 73 2.61 10.98 -2.97
N GLU A 74 1.88 9.87 -3.09
CA GLU A 74 1.89 9.00 -4.27
C GLU A 74 1.01 9.50 -5.42
N ASN A 75 0.29 10.62 -5.22
CA ASN A 75 -0.65 11.18 -6.21
C ASN A 75 -1.74 10.17 -6.61
N THR A 76 -2.26 9.41 -5.62
CA THR A 76 -3.30 8.40 -5.78
C THR A 76 -4.63 8.86 -5.17
N GLN A 77 -5.71 8.11 -5.43
CA GLN A 77 -7.04 8.41 -4.90
C GLN A 77 -7.20 7.96 -3.45
N ALA A 78 -6.54 6.85 -3.08
CA ALA A 78 -6.62 6.24 -1.77
C ALA A 78 -5.32 5.53 -1.39
N ALA A 79 -5.16 5.27 -0.07
CA ALA A 79 -4.17 4.37 0.47
C ALA A 79 -4.79 3.51 1.58
N LEU A 80 -4.13 2.39 1.91
CA LEU A 80 -4.53 1.48 2.98
C LEU A 80 -3.30 1.00 3.74
N ALA A 81 -3.33 1.14 5.07
CA ALA A 81 -2.24 0.75 5.94
C ALA A 81 -2.42 -0.64 6.55
N PHE A 82 -1.30 -1.32 6.79
CA PHE A 82 -1.21 -2.68 7.29
C PHE A 82 -0.22 -2.78 8.44
N ALA A 83 -0.32 -3.85 9.25
CA ALA A 83 0.58 -4.12 10.36
C ALA A 83 2.07 -4.26 9.96
N SER A 84 2.37 -4.47 8.69
CA SER A 84 3.74 -4.58 8.17
C SER A 84 3.76 -4.53 6.64
N GLY A 85 4.94 -4.33 6.02
CA GLY A 85 5.11 -4.48 4.58
C GLY A 85 4.71 -5.87 4.06
N MET A 86 5.02 -6.94 4.80
CA MET A 86 4.55 -8.29 4.45
C MET A 86 3.03 -8.44 4.59
N GLY A 87 2.41 -7.75 5.56
CA GLY A 87 0.96 -7.64 5.67
C GLY A 87 0.34 -7.00 4.43
N ALA A 88 0.96 -5.94 3.89
CA ALA A 88 0.54 -5.30 2.64
C ALA A 88 0.67 -6.26 1.44
N ILE A 89 1.85 -6.90 1.26
CA ILE A 89 2.09 -7.85 0.17
C ILE A 89 1.09 -9.01 0.20
N SER A 90 0.92 -9.64 1.37
CA SER A 90 0.01 -10.78 1.51
C SER A 90 -1.45 -10.37 1.29
N SER A 91 -1.87 -9.19 1.76
CA SER A 91 -3.23 -8.69 1.55
C SER A 91 -3.55 -8.46 0.08
N VAL A 92 -2.64 -7.83 -0.68
CA VAL A 92 -2.79 -7.63 -2.12
C VAL A 92 -2.96 -8.98 -2.84
N VAL A 93 -2.06 -9.92 -2.58
CA VAL A 93 -2.12 -11.23 -3.25
C VAL A 93 -3.37 -12.01 -2.87
N LEU A 94 -3.70 -12.08 -1.57
CA LEU A 94 -4.81 -12.88 -1.09
C LEU A 94 -6.18 -12.27 -1.40
N ALA A 95 -6.26 -10.94 -1.58
CA ALA A 95 -7.48 -10.28 -2.01
C ALA A 95 -7.76 -10.50 -3.51
N LEU A 96 -6.71 -10.49 -4.33
CA LEU A 96 -6.82 -10.42 -5.80
C LEU A 96 -6.54 -11.73 -6.52
N CYS A 97 -6.02 -12.76 -5.82
CA CYS A 97 -5.70 -14.05 -6.42
C CYS A 97 -6.42 -15.21 -5.73
N SER A 98 -6.86 -16.15 -6.53
CA SER A 98 -7.50 -17.39 -6.14
C SER A 98 -6.71 -18.61 -6.64
N LYS A 99 -7.13 -19.81 -6.22
CA LYS A 99 -6.56 -21.07 -6.72
C LYS A 99 -6.67 -21.14 -8.26
N GLY A 100 -5.55 -21.37 -8.92
CA GLY A 100 -5.43 -21.48 -10.37
C GLY A 100 -5.01 -20.19 -11.05
N ASP A 101 -5.02 -19.07 -10.34
CA ASP A 101 -4.52 -17.79 -10.84
C ASP A 101 -2.99 -17.78 -10.96
N HIS A 102 -2.48 -16.81 -11.72
CA HIS A 102 -1.07 -16.68 -12.02
C HIS A 102 -0.55 -15.28 -11.65
N ILE A 103 0.67 -15.24 -11.13
CA ILE A 103 1.43 -14.03 -10.81
C ILE A 103 2.72 -14.03 -11.62
N VAL A 104 3.05 -12.91 -12.26
CA VAL A 104 4.39 -12.63 -12.77
C VAL A 104 5.12 -11.79 -11.73
N ALA A 105 6.27 -12.23 -11.27
CA ALA A 105 7.02 -11.53 -10.22
C ALA A 105 8.50 -11.36 -10.57
N GLN A 106 9.09 -10.27 -10.11
CA GLN A 106 10.53 -10.04 -10.20
C GLN A 106 11.30 -11.08 -9.38
N ARG A 107 12.36 -11.64 -9.97
CA ARG A 107 13.21 -12.63 -9.31
C ARG A 107 14.12 -12.02 -8.25
N ASN A 108 14.70 -10.86 -8.54
CA ASN A 108 15.59 -10.12 -7.65
C ASN A 108 14.79 -9.09 -6.85
N CYS A 109 14.15 -9.52 -5.77
CA CYS A 109 13.39 -8.66 -4.86
C CYS A 109 13.58 -9.13 -3.42
N TYR A 110 12.94 -8.46 -2.48
CA TYR A 110 13.02 -8.78 -1.05
C TYR A 110 12.76 -10.28 -0.78
N ALA A 111 13.65 -10.88 0.02
CA ALA A 111 13.60 -12.32 0.31
C ALA A 111 12.28 -12.77 0.95
N GLY A 112 11.63 -11.91 1.74
CA GLY A 112 10.31 -12.21 2.33
C GLY A 112 9.23 -12.34 1.27
N THR A 113 9.23 -11.47 0.25
CA THR A 113 8.31 -11.55 -0.90
C THR A 113 8.52 -12.85 -1.66
N LEU A 114 9.77 -13.21 -1.96
CA LEU A 114 10.10 -14.48 -2.63
C LEU A 114 9.65 -15.69 -1.82
N ALA A 115 9.89 -15.68 -0.51
CA ALA A 115 9.48 -16.76 0.38
C ALA A 115 7.95 -16.91 0.41
N PHE A 116 7.21 -15.80 0.45
CA PHE A 116 5.75 -15.81 0.40
C PHE A 116 5.21 -16.36 -0.93
N LEU A 117 5.77 -15.90 -2.05
CA LEU A 117 5.35 -16.35 -3.39
C LEU A 117 5.68 -17.83 -3.62
N ASN A 118 6.85 -18.31 -3.20
CA ASN A 118 7.26 -19.70 -3.39
C ASN A 118 6.61 -20.69 -2.40
N GLY A 119 6.24 -20.24 -1.21
CA GLY A 119 5.68 -21.10 -0.15
C GLY A 119 4.15 -20.97 -0.03
N PRO A 120 3.63 -19.96 0.66
CA PRO A 120 2.20 -19.77 0.87
C PRO A 120 1.39 -19.75 -0.43
N CYS A 121 1.81 -18.99 -1.47
CA CYS A 121 1.08 -18.94 -2.74
C CYS A 121 1.01 -20.29 -3.43
N ALA A 122 2.11 -21.05 -3.47
CA ALA A 122 2.12 -22.39 -4.03
C ALA A 122 1.16 -23.34 -3.29
N ARG A 123 1.10 -23.26 -1.95
CA ARG A 123 0.14 -24.04 -1.13
C ARG A 123 -1.32 -23.68 -1.39
N LEU A 124 -1.58 -22.43 -1.75
CA LEU A 124 -2.92 -21.94 -2.14
C LEU A 124 -3.26 -22.27 -3.60
N GLY A 125 -2.32 -22.86 -4.35
CA GLY A 125 -2.52 -23.20 -5.75
C GLY A 125 -2.44 -22.00 -6.69
N ILE A 126 -1.76 -20.93 -6.28
CA ILE A 126 -1.44 -19.77 -7.10
C ILE A 126 -0.11 -20.03 -7.80
N GLU A 127 -0.09 -19.92 -9.13
CA GLU A 127 1.12 -20.14 -9.92
C GLU A 127 1.96 -18.86 -9.99
N VAL A 128 3.28 -18.98 -9.95
CA VAL A 128 4.18 -17.82 -10.05
C VAL A 128 5.25 -18.06 -11.11
N THR A 129 5.42 -17.08 -12.02
CA THR A 129 6.54 -17.00 -12.95
C THR A 129 7.48 -15.89 -12.55
N PHE A 130 8.76 -16.22 -12.32
CA PHE A 130 9.79 -15.24 -11.96
C PHE A 130 10.56 -14.77 -13.18
N VAL A 131 10.70 -13.44 -13.33
CA VAL A 131 11.36 -12.75 -14.44
C VAL A 131 12.52 -11.87 -13.97
N ASP A 132 13.42 -11.48 -14.88
CA ASP A 132 14.45 -10.47 -14.56
C ASP A 132 13.83 -9.08 -14.60
N GLY A 133 13.82 -8.39 -13.46
CA GLY A 133 13.23 -7.04 -13.32
C GLY A 133 13.93 -5.97 -14.17
N ARG A 134 15.19 -6.18 -14.57
CA ARG A 134 15.94 -5.27 -15.47
C ARG A 134 15.48 -5.35 -16.91
N ASN A 135 14.76 -6.41 -17.28
CA ASN A 135 14.21 -6.61 -18.61
C ASN A 135 12.70 -6.43 -18.58
N ALA A 136 12.25 -5.21 -18.84
CA ALA A 136 10.82 -4.88 -18.81
C ALA A 136 9.96 -5.73 -19.78
N GLN A 137 10.54 -6.22 -20.88
CA GLN A 137 9.85 -7.05 -21.86
C GLN A 137 9.51 -8.44 -21.30
N GLU A 138 10.28 -8.96 -20.36
CA GLU A 138 10.01 -10.27 -19.75
C GLU A 138 8.71 -10.25 -18.94
N PHE A 139 8.38 -9.15 -18.26
CA PHE A 139 7.12 -9.04 -17.54
C PHE A 139 5.92 -9.24 -18.48
N GLY A 140 5.88 -8.47 -19.58
CA GLY A 140 4.81 -8.57 -20.56
C GLY A 140 4.73 -9.94 -21.24
N SER A 141 5.88 -10.52 -21.59
CA SER A 141 5.96 -11.83 -22.27
C SER A 141 5.53 -12.99 -21.36
N ALA A 142 5.66 -12.85 -20.05
CA ALA A 142 5.25 -13.86 -19.07
C ALA A 142 3.76 -13.80 -18.72
N VAL A 143 3.04 -12.74 -19.14
CA VAL A 143 1.60 -12.60 -18.88
C VAL A 143 0.83 -13.67 -19.65
N ARG A 144 -0.05 -14.37 -18.96
CA ARG A 144 -0.98 -15.36 -19.52
C ARG A 144 -2.38 -14.75 -19.56
N PRO A 145 -2.92 -14.39 -20.74
CA PRO A 145 -4.22 -13.74 -20.87
C PRO A 145 -5.33 -14.52 -20.12
N GLY A 146 -6.14 -13.82 -19.34
CA GLY A 146 -7.24 -14.41 -18.55
C GLY A 146 -6.81 -15.25 -17.34
N LYS A 147 -5.50 -15.39 -17.09
CA LYS A 147 -4.98 -16.18 -15.95
C LYS A 147 -4.06 -15.36 -15.05
N THR A 148 -3.23 -14.47 -15.62
CA THR A 148 -2.37 -13.59 -14.82
C THR A 148 -3.19 -12.50 -14.19
N MET A 149 -3.24 -12.49 -12.84
CA MET A 149 -3.94 -11.48 -12.05
C MET A 149 -3.01 -10.35 -11.64
N LEU A 150 -1.77 -10.68 -11.26
CA LEU A 150 -0.80 -9.71 -10.77
C LEU A 150 0.51 -9.74 -11.56
N VAL A 151 1.10 -8.55 -11.74
CA VAL A 151 2.50 -8.36 -12.12
C VAL A 151 3.17 -7.58 -11.01
N MET A 152 4.15 -8.18 -10.32
CA MET A 152 4.77 -7.62 -9.12
C MET A 152 6.25 -7.33 -9.36
N ALA A 153 6.68 -6.11 -9.05
CA ALA A 153 8.06 -5.68 -9.14
C ALA A 153 8.48 -4.91 -7.88
N GLU A 154 9.79 -4.78 -7.67
CA GLU A 154 10.40 -3.96 -6.64
C GLU A 154 11.44 -3.05 -7.28
N SER A 155 11.31 -1.73 -7.09
CA SER A 155 12.20 -0.74 -7.69
C SER A 155 12.43 0.43 -6.74
N PRO A 156 13.69 0.69 -6.33
CA PRO A 156 14.89 -0.14 -6.50
C PRO A 156 14.77 -1.47 -5.75
N SER A 157 15.37 -2.54 -6.28
CA SER A 157 15.28 -3.88 -5.71
C SER A 157 16.22 -4.08 -4.50
N ASN A 158 15.83 -4.91 -3.54
CA ASN A 158 16.65 -5.29 -2.40
C ASN A 158 17.24 -6.71 -2.61
N PRO A 159 18.58 -6.93 -2.57
CA PRO A 159 19.62 -5.95 -2.19
C PRO A 159 20.32 -5.27 -3.38
N HIS A 160 19.98 -5.62 -4.61
CA HIS A 160 20.80 -5.28 -5.79
C HIS A 160 20.64 -3.83 -6.29
N LEU A 161 19.58 -3.12 -5.84
CA LEU A 161 19.21 -1.78 -6.27
C LEU A 161 18.94 -1.68 -7.79
N ASP A 162 18.57 -2.79 -8.41
CA ASP A 162 18.12 -2.81 -9.80
C ASP A 162 16.87 -1.94 -9.98
N LEU A 163 16.83 -1.17 -11.05
CA LEU A 163 15.66 -0.35 -11.42
C LEU A 163 14.80 -1.07 -12.44
N VAL A 164 13.49 -0.91 -12.30
CA VAL A 164 12.49 -1.39 -13.27
C VAL A 164 12.00 -0.23 -14.13
N ASP A 165 11.79 -0.45 -15.41
CA ASP A 165 11.10 0.52 -16.28
C ASP A 165 9.61 0.59 -15.89
N LEU A 166 9.27 1.62 -15.11
CA LEU A 166 7.91 1.85 -14.62
C LEU A 166 6.92 2.12 -15.72
N SER A 167 7.35 2.79 -16.82
CA SER A 167 6.48 3.08 -17.97
C SER A 167 6.10 1.81 -18.71
N ALA A 168 7.07 0.92 -18.92
CA ALA A 168 6.81 -0.38 -19.54
C ALA A 168 5.92 -1.26 -18.66
N LEU A 169 6.11 -1.23 -17.33
CA LEU A 169 5.30 -1.98 -16.39
C LEU A 169 3.84 -1.46 -16.38
N GLY A 170 3.64 -0.14 -16.27
CA GLY A 170 2.31 0.48 -16.29
C GLY A 170 1.58 0.35 -17.64
N ALA A 171 2.31 0.07 -18.73
CA ALA A 171 1.70 -0.19 -20.05
C ALA A 171 1.14 -1.62 -20.18
N ILE A 172 1.46 -2.55 -19.29
CA ILE A 172 0.94 -3.93 -19.30
C ILE A 172 -0.57 -3.90 -19.11
N LYS A 173 -1.31 -4.58 -20.00
CA LYS A 173 -2.77 -4.62 -19.96
C LYS A 173 -3.28 -5.99 -19.49
N GLY A 174 -4.36 -5.96 -18.73
CA GLY A 174 -5.04 -7.13 -18.18
C GLY A 174 -4.76 -7.34 -16.71
N PRO A 175 -3.56 -7.73 -16.26
CA PRO A 175 -3.26 -7.88 -14.85
C PRO A 175 -3.12 -6.55 -14.12
N ILE A 176 -3.31 -6.57 -12.80
CA ILE A 176 -3.01 -5.46 -11.91
C ILE A 176 -1.49 -5.42 -11.70
N THR A 177 -0.88 -4.24 -11.90
CA THR A 177 0.55 -4.02 -11.69
C THR A 177 0.82 -3.49 -10.30
N VAL A 178 1.81 -4.06 -9.60
CA VAL A 178 2.18 -3.71 -8.22
C VAL A 178 3.68 -3.42 -8.18
N VAL A 179 4.06 -2.28 -7.63
CA VAL A 179 5.47 -1.92 -7.43
C VAL A 179 5.73 -1.67 -5.94
N ASP A 180 6.60 -2.46 -5.36
CA ASP A 180 7.19 -2.14 -4.06
C ASP A 180 8.25 -1.03 -4.26
N SER A 181 7.92 0.17 -3.81
CA SER A 181 8.73 1.39 -3.93
C SER A 181 9.38 1.78 -2.59
N THR A 182 9.56 0.81 -1.71
CA THR A 182 10.04 1.02 -0.32
C THR A 182 11.34 1.83 -0.26
N LEU A 183 12.33 1.51 -1.09
CA LEU A 183 13.64 2.15 -1.03
C LEU A 183 13.64 3.56 -1.64
N ALA A 184 12.87 3.77 -2.72
CA ALA A 184 12.78 5.07 -3.36
C ALA A 184 11.96 6.09 -2.56
N THR A 185 10.92 5.65 -1.86
CA THR A 185 9.88 6.50 -1.26
C THR A 185 9.14 7.37 -2.30
N PRO A 186 8.02 8.03 -1.96
CA PRO A 186 7.33 8.92 -2.90
C PRO A 186 8.15 10.13 -3.36
N LEU A 187 9.26 10.43 -2.68
CA LEU A 187 10.15 11.54 -3.09
C LEU A 187 11.12 11.12 -4.19
N GLY A 188 11.53 9.85 -4.22
CA GLY A 188 12.43 9.32 -5.24
C GLY A 188 11.70 8.89 -6.52
N GLN A 189 10.56 8.23 -6.39
CA GLN A 189 9.71 7.83 -7.54
C GLN A 189 8.26 7.67 -7.12
N ARG A 190 7.34 7.86 -8.07
CA ARG A 190 5.90 7.62 -7.91
C ARG A 190 5.42 6.72 -9.04
N PRO A 191 5.39 5.39 -8.83
CA PRO A 191 5.01 4.43 -9.85
C PRO A 191 3.62 4.65 -10.46
N HIS A 192 2.68 5.17 -9.67
CA HIS A 192 1.32 5.47 -10.14
C HIS A 192 1.30 6.53 -11.26
N ASP A 193 2.19 7.51 -11.24
CA ASP A 193 2.32 8.51 -12.32
C ASP A 193 2.70 7.89 -13.67
N TYR A 194 3.22 6.65 -13.68
CA TYR A 194 3.58 5.86 -14.87
C TYR A 194 2.53 4.81 -15.25
N GLY A 195 1.37 4.80 -14.58
CA GLY A 195 0.28 3.87 -14.87
C GLY A 195 0.34 2.54 -14.11
N VAL A 196 1.20 2.42 -13.10
CA VAL A 196 1.18 1.28 -12.17
C VAL A 196 -0.07 1.36 -11.30
N SER A 197 -0.76 0.21 -11.13
CA SER A 197 -2.07 0.16 -10.46
C SER A 197 -1.95 0.34 -8.94
N ILE A 198 -0.95 -0.30 -8.31
CA ILE A 198 -0.72 -0.27 -6.86
C ILE A 198 0.75 0.07 -6.59
N VAL A 199 0.98 1.08 -5.77
CA VAL A 199 2.27 1.35 -5.14
C VAL A 199 2.25 0.76 -3.74
N LEU A 200 3.32 0.05 -3.35
CA LEU A 200 3.45 -0.59 -2.05
C LEU A 200 4.71 -0.07 -1.35
N HIS A 201 4.63 0.10 -0.04
CA HIS A 201 5.79 0.40 0.79
C HIS A 201 5.78 -0.41 2.08
N SER A 202 6.93 -0.94 2.45
CA SER A 202 7.22 -1.18 3.86
C SER A 202 7.54 0.17 4.51
N ALA A 203 6.49 0.85 4.98
CA ALA A 203 6.64 2.19 5.57
C ALA A 203 7.47 2.19 6.86
N THR A 204 7.74 1.03 7.43
CA THR A 204 8.75 0.77 8.47
C THR A 204 10.12 1.37 8.15
N LYS A 205 10.48 1.48 6.85
CA LYS A 205 11.79 1.91 6.36
C LYS A 205 11.87 3.44 6.23
N GLY A 206 12.18 3.95 5.07
CA GLY A 206 12.40 5.38 4.81
C GLY A 206 11.22 6.27 5.22
N LEU A 207 9.98 5.84 5.03
CA LEU A 207 8.79 6.63 5.37
C LEU A 207 8.70 6.94 6.87
N ALA A 208 8.73 5.94 7.75
CA ALA A 208 8.78 6.17 9.20
C ALA A 208 10.16 6.71 9.64
N GLY A 209 11.26 6.13 9.16
CA GLY A 209 12.61 6.66 9.22
C GLY A 209 13.27 6.72 10.60
N HIS A 210 12.58 6.34 11.68
CA HIS A 210 13.05 6.48 13.07
C HIS A 210 13.20 5.15 13.81
N ASN A 211 12.99 4.01 13.12
CA ASN A 211 13.08 2.65 13.67
C ASN A 211 12.10 2.38 14.85
N ASP A 212 10.97 3.06 14.90
CA ASP A 212 9.98 3.05 15.98
C ASP A 212 8.56 2.71 15.53
N ALA A 213 8.40 2.22 14.28
CA ALA A 213 7.14 1.77 13.72
C ALA A 213 7.33 0.54 12.82
N THR A 214 6.41 -0.43 12.93
CA THR A 214 6.29 -1.54 11.99
C THR A 214 4.99 -1.39 11.23
N ILE A 215 5.05 -0.97 9.96
CA ILE A 215 3.86 -0.63 9.18
C ILE A 215 4.11 -0.84 7.68
N GLY A 216 3.08 -1.32 6.98
CA GLY A 216 3.03 -1.37 5.52
C GLY A 216 1.95 -0.44 5.00
N VAL A 217 2.03 -0.07 3.72
CA VAL A 217 0.98 0.71 3.07
C VAL A 217 0.94 0.40 1.58
N ILE A 218 -0.27 0.43 1.01
CA ILE A 218 -0.49 0.45 -0.44
C ILE A 218 -1.22 1.74 -0.81
N ALA A 219 -1.04 2.19 -2.05
CA ALA A 219 -1.72 3.35 -2.61
C ALA A 219 -2.13 3.08 -4.06
N GLY A 220 -3.30 3.58 -4.48
CA GLY A 220 -3.87 3.34 -5.81
C GLY A 220 -5.24 3.97 -5.98
N ASP A 221 -6.02 3.44 -6.94
CA ASP A 221 -7.39 3.88 -7.18
C ASP A 221 -8.32 3.43 -6.03
N GLN A 222 -9.31 4.27 -5.72
CA GLN A 222 -10.26 4.10 -4.60
C GLN A 222 -10.97 2.75 -4.63
N GLU A 223 -11.41 2.30 -5.80
CA GLU A 223 -12.16 1.04 -5.96
C GLU A 223 -11.28 -0.17 -5.62
N LEU A 224 -10.07 -0.21 -6.18
CA LEU A 224 -9.11 -1.29 -5.97
C LEU A 224 -8.63 -1.36 -4.50
N ILE A 225 -8.37 -0.20 -3.89
CA ILE A 225 -8.00 -0.12 -2.48
C ILE A 225 -9.15 -0.58 -1.58
N GLY A 226 -10.41 -0.26 -1.94
CA GLY A 226 -11.60 -0.71 -1.21
C GLY A 226 -11.81 -2.23 -1.28
N GLU A 227 -11.50 -2.87 -2.40
CA GLU A 227 -11.54 -4.33 -2.55
C GLU A 227 -10.53 -5.01 -1.61
N ILE A 228 -9.29 -4.52 -1.61
CA ILE A 228 -8.23 -5.04 -0.74
C ILE A 228 -8.54 -4.79 0.74
N TRP A 229 -9.14 -3.63 1.09
CA TRP A 229 -9.61 -3.35 2.43
C TRP A 229 -10.62 -4.40 2.90
N GLY A 230 -11.62 -4.73 2.05
CA GLY A 230 -12.65 -5.72 2.38
C GLY A 230 -12.07 -7.09 2.76
N TYR A 231 -10.97 -7.48 2.14
CA TYR A 231 -10.24 -8.71 2.49
C TYR A 231 -9.39 -8.51 3.76
N SER A 232 -8.68 -7.39 3.89
CA SER A 232 -7.73 -7.14 4.98
C SER A 232 -8.39 -7.15 6.35
N ILE A 233 -9.61 -6.64 6.47
CA ILE A 233 -10.37 -6.67 7.73
C ILE A 233 -10.76 -8.08 8.19
N LEU A 234 -10.84 -9.03 7.26
CA LEU A 234 -11.17 -10.43 7.56
C LEU A 234 -9.95 -11.20 8.07
N HIS A 235 -8.79 -11.04 7.43
CA HIS A 235 -7.57 -11.76 7.86
C HIS A 235 -6.74 -10.99 8.91
N GLY A 236 -7.06 -9.71 9.17
CA GLY A 236 -6.58 -8.99 10.35
C GLY A 236 -5.21 -8.33 10.23
N ALA A 237 -4.64 -8.15 9.03
CA ALA A 237 -3.36 -7.45 8.83
C ALA A 237 -3.47 -5.91 8.94
N THR A 238 -4.33 -5.40 9.81
CA THR A 238 -4.63 -3.97 9.95
C THR A 238 -3.59 -3.23 10.78
N ALA A 239 -3.33 -1.97 10.44
CA ALA A 239 -2.32 -1.16 11.12
C ALA A 239 -2.74 -0.74 12.54
N SER A 240 -1.75 -0.61 13.42
CA SER A 240 -1.91 -0.02 14.74
C SER A 240 -1.92 1.51 14.66
N PRO A 241 -2.80 2.21 15.42
CA PRO A 241 -2.77 3.68 15.48
C PRO A 241 -1.46 4.24 16.06
N PHE A 242 -0.76 3.49 16.91
CA PHE A 242 0.53 3.88 17.46
C PHE A 242 1.63 3.88 16.39
N ASP A 243 1.70 2.82 15.58
CA ASP A 243 2.65 2.74 14.46
C ASP A 243 2.30 3.76 13.37
N ALA A 244 1.02 3.96 13.08
CA ALA A 244 0.57 4.94 12.10
C ALA A 244 0.92 6.38 12.52
N MET A 245 0.78 6.74 13.81
CA MET A 245 1.19 8.03 14.33
C MET A 245 2.70 8.24 14.20
N ASN A 246 3.51 7.24 14.58
CA ASN A 246 4.97 7.31 14.45
C ASN A 246 5.39 7.42 12.98
N ALA A 247 4.77 6.65 12.10
CA ALA A 247 5.03 6.72 10.66
C ALA A 247 4.65 8.09 10.08
N LEU A 248 3.48 8.64 10.42
CA LEU A 248 3.06 9.97 9.96
C LEU A 248 4.01 11.08 10.45
N ARG A 249 4.49 10.98 11.70
CA ARG A 249 5.54 11.87 12.21
C ARG A 249 6.83 11.73 11.40
N GLY A 250 7.21 10.49 11.04
CA GLY A 250 8.36 10.20 10.19
C GLY A 250 8.23 10.79 8.79
N VAL A 251 7.06 10.70 8.17
CA VAL A 251 6.77 11.31 6.86
C VAL A 251 7.05 12.82 6.86
N ARG A 252 6.74 13.53 7.95
CA ARG A 252 6.97 14.98 8.05
C ARG A 252 8.44 15.40 8.00
N THR A 253 9.35 14.47 8.29
CA THR A 253 10.80 14.71 8.20
C THR A 253 11.43 14.02 7.00
N LEU A 254 10.64 13.41 6.13
CA LEU A 254 11.13 12.57 5.03
C LEU A 254 12.09 13.32 4.11
N ASP A 255 11.71 14.51 3.64
CA ASP A 255 12.55 15.33 2.74
C ASP A 255 13.87 15.77 3.38
N ALA A 256 13.87 16.02 4.69
CA ALA A 256 15.09 16.42 5.39
C ALA A 256 16.06 15.24 5.66
N ARG A 257 15.59 13.99 5.50
CA ARG A 257 16.38 12.76 5.77
C ARG A 257 16.91 12.09 4.50
N LEU A 258 16.36 12.43 3.34
CA LEU A 258 16.75 11.93 2.01
C LEU A 258 17.56 12.96 1.25
#